data_ecf1a36e9701410a5ed7b559a974c0b3
#
_entry.id   ecf1a36e9701410a5ed7b559a974c0b3
#
_cell.length_a   1.000
_cell.length_b   1.000
_cell.length_c   1.000
_cell.angle_alpha   90.00
_cell.angle_beta   90.00
_cell.angle_gamma   90.00
#
_symmetry.space_group_name_H-M   'P 1'
#
loop_
_entity.id
_entity.type
_entity.pdbx_description
1 polymer ?
#
loop_
_entity_poly.entity_id
_entity_poly.type
_entity_poly.pdbx_seq_one_letter_code
_entity_poly.pdbx_strand_id
1 'polypeptide(L)'
;MEKEEKRADQENDTEEQSTEAKSLLKKKLQYYSSEIQRDVGNLVKWLMIAVLVGCITGAASTLFSFVLKSVTNCRKENEWMFYLLPVMGLIIVYLYEKFGKDDGGTNQVLSTVRSQDDVPILSAPLIFISTALTHLAGGSAGREGAAIQLGGSIANQLGRWIHLDEEDRHVIVMCGMSAAFSALFGTPMAAAVFALEVVSVG
;
A
#
# COMPACT_ATOMS: atom_id res chain seq x y z
N MET A 1 15.61 -75.33 7.88
CA MET A 1 14.59 -74.73 8.73
C MET A 1 15.06 -73.40 9.31
N GLU A 2 16.06 -73.33 10.20
CA GLU A 2 16.52 -72.08 10.87
C GLU A 2 17.05 -70.96 9.92
N LYS A 3 17.59 -71.29 8.74
CA LYS A 3 18.04 -70.34 7.71
C LYS A 3 16.89 -69.77 6.85
N GLU A 4 15.78 -70.48 6.72
CA GLU A 4 14.61 -70.03 5.96
C GLU A 4 13.75 -69.10 6.85
N GLU A 5 13.67 -69.41 8.15
CA GLU A 5 12.96 -68.59 9.13
C GLU A 5 13.63 -67.20 9.27
N LYS A 6 14.97 -67.13 9.39
CA LYS A 6 15.73 -65.87 9.42
C LYS A 6 15.64 -65.03 8.13
N ARG A 7 15.43 -65.68 6.98
CA ARG A 7 15.18 -64.95 5.73
C ARG A 7 13.79 -64.36 5.64
N ALA A 8 12.79 -65.12 6.12
CA ALA A 8 11.41 -64.61 6.16
C ALA A 8 11.26 -63.41 7.13
N ASP A 9 11.93 -63.48 8.29
CA ASP A 9 11.95 -62.34 9.23
C ASP A 9 12.65 -61.10 8.64
N GLN A 10 13.77 -61.27 7.94
CA GLN A 10 14.46 -60.18 7.25
C GLN A 10 13.66 -59.55 6.10
N GLU A 11 12.91 -60.36 5.36
CA GLU A 11 12.05 -59.88 4.28
C GLU A 11 10.85 -59.10 4.85
N ASN A 12 10.26 -59.58 5.97
CA ASN A 12 9.16 -58.91 6.63
C ASN A 12 9.56 -57.57 7.26
N ASP A 13 10.71 -57.50 7.90
CA ASP A 13 11.29 -56.24 8.43
C ASP A 13 11.59 -55.24 7.34
N THR A 14 12.03 -55.68 6.16
CA THR A 14 12.33 -54.82 5.02
C THR A 14 11.05 -54.27 4.35
N GLU A 15 10.00 -55.09 4.29
CA GLU A 15 8.67 -54.66 3.80
C GLU A 15 8.00 -53.66 4.77
N GLU A 16 8.06 -53.89 6.08
CA GLU A 16 7.55 -52.96 7.10
C GLU A 16 8.28 -51.62 7.03
N GLN A 17 9.61 -51.59 6.97
CA GLN A 17 10.41 -50.36 6.86
C GLN A 17 10.11 -49.62 5.54
N SER A 18 9.92 -50.35 4.45
CA SER A 18 9.54 -49.75 3.14
C SER A 18 8.14 -49.13 3.19
N THR A 19 7.21 -49.76 3.86
CA THR A 19 5.83 -49.30 4.03
C THR A 19 5.77 -48.06 4.93
N GLU A 20 6.55 -48.07 6.02
CA GLU A 20 6.66 -46.94 6.93
C GLU A 20 7.33 -45.73 6.25
N ALA A 21 8.40 -45.93 5.51
CA ALA A 21 9.06 -44.88 4.70
C ALA A 21 8.12 -44.27 3.66
N LYS A 22 7.32 -45.09 2.95
CA LYS A 22 6.31 -44.64 2.00
C LYS A 22 5.21 -43.81 2.67
N SER A 23 4.77 -44.21 3.86
CA SER A 23 3.75 -43.50 4.65
C SER A 23 4.25 -42.13 5.10
N LEU A 24 5.50 -42.05 5.56
CA LEU A 24 6.17 -40.79 5.96
C LEU A 24 6.40 -39.84 4.77
N LEU A 25 6.81 -40.38 3.63
CA LEU A 25 6.92 -39.62 2.38
C LEU A 25 5.58 -39.04 1.93
N LYS A 26 4.51 -39.85 1.99
CA LYS A 26 3.16 -39.42 1.63
C LYS A 26 2.67 -38.30 2.56
N LYS A 27 2.89 -38.42 3.87
CA LYS A 27 2.56 -37.38 4.86
C LYS A 27 3.33 -36.08 4.60
N LYS A 28 4.65 -36.16 4.33
CA LYS A 28 5.47 -35.00 3.97
C LYS A 28 4.99 -34.34 2.69
N LEU A 29 4.73 -35.11 1.64
CA LEU A 29 4.22 -34.57 0.36
C LEU A 29 2.85 -33.89 0.54
N GLN A 30 1.98 -34.47 1.36
CA GLN A 30 0.67 -33.88 1.64
C GLN A 30 0.79 -32.60 2.46
N TYR A 31 1.71 -32.54 3.41
CA TYR A 31 2.03 -31.32 4.18
C TYR A 31 2.57 -30.21 3.26
N TYR A 32 3.58 -30.48 2.42
CA TYR A 32 4.11 -29.50 1.46
C TYR A 32 3.07 -29.04 0.44
N SER A 33 2.22 -29.96 -0.04
CA SER A 33 1.13 -29.61 -0.98
C SER A 33 0.12 -28.66 -0.35
N SER A 34 -0.23 -28.86 0.93
CA SER A 34 -1.18 -27.99 1.62
C SER A 34 -0.58 -26.62 1.97
N GLU A 35 0.72 -26.56 2.28
CA GLU A 35 1.44 -25.30 2.46
C GLU A 35 1.50 -24.49 1.16
N ILE A 36 1.91 -25.11 0.06
CA ILE A 36 1.96 -24.46 -1.26
C ILE A 36 0.58 -23.94 -1.67
N GLN A 37 -0.48 -24.71 -1.45
CA GLN A 37 -1.85 -24.28 -1.76
C GLN A 37 -2.28 -23.06 -0.96
N ARG A 38 -1.92 -23.00 0.33
CA ARG A 38 -2.19 -21.86 1.20
C ARG A 38 -1.42 -20.63 0.77
N ASP A 39 -0.14 -20.78 0.44
CA ASP A 39 0.74 -19.70 0.02
C ASP A 39 0.30 -19.12 -1.34
N VAL A 40 -0.07 -19.98 -2.29
CA VAL A 40 -0.64 -19.53 -3.56
C VAL A 40 -1.97 -18.80 -3.35
N GLY A 41 -2.84 -19.29 -2.46
CA GLY A 41 -4.10 -18.62 -2.12
C GLY A 41 -3.87 -17.21 -1.54
N ASN A 42 -2.90 -17.08 -0.61
CA ASN A 42 -2.51 -15.80 -0.06
C ASN A 42 -1.93 -14.86 -1.13
N LEU A 43 -1.09 -15.39 -2.01
CA LEU A 43 -0.51 -14.61 -3.10
C LEU A 43 -1.57 -14.06 -4.06
N VAL A 44 -2.56 -14.86 -4.43
CA VAL A 44 -3.69 -14.44 -5.26
C VAL A 44 -4.53 -13.38 -4.54
N LYS A 45 -4.83 -13.56 -3.25
CA LYS A 45 -5.52 -12.56 -2.42
C LYS A 45 -4.81 -11.20 -2.47
N TRP A 46 -3.51 -11.20 -2.20
CA TRP A 46 -2.70 -9.98 -2.20
C TRP A 46 -2.59 -9.33 -3.59
N LEU A 47 -2.51 -10.13 -4.64
CA LEU A 47 -2.49 -9.62 -6.01
C LEU A 47 -3.81 -8.90 -6.35
N MET A 48 -4.95 -9.47 -5.97
CA MET A 48 -6.26 -8.84 -6.19
C MET A 48 -6.40 -7.53 -5.40
N ILE A 49 -5.97 -7.53 -4.14
CA ILE A 49 -5.97 -6.32 -3.29
C ILE A 49 -5.04 -5.24 -3.90
N ALA A 50 -3.84 -5.62 -4.33
CA ALA A 50 -2.89 -4.68 -4.94
C ALA A 50 -3.41 -4.05 -6.23
N VAL A 51 -4.09 -4.83 -7.08
CA VAL A 51 -4.74 -4.31 -8.29
C VAL A 51 -5.86 -3.33 -7.93
N LEU A 52 -6.72 -3.67 -6.97
CA LEU A 52 -7.82 -2.81 -6.53
C LEU A 52 -7.29 -1.47 -5.99
N VAL A 53 -6.34 -1.53 -5.07
CA VAL A 53 -5.72 -0.35 -4.47
C VAL A 53 -4.99 0.47 -5.52
N GLY A 54 -4.20 -0.19 -6.38
CA GLY A 54 -3.47 0.45 -7.46
C GLY A 54 -4.39 1.19 -8.44
N CYS A 55 -5.53 0.60 -8.82
CA CYS A 55 -6.51 1.26 -9.69
C CYS A 55 -7.14 2.49 -9.03
N ILE A 56 -7.58 2.38 -7.78
CA ILE A 56 -8.27 3.48 -7.08
C ILE A 56 -7.31 4.62 -6.77
N THR A 57 -6.16 4.32 -6.15
CA THR A 57 -5.16 5.33 -5.79
C THR A 57 -4.48 5.92 -7.02
N GLY A 58 -4.23 5.11 -8.05
CA GLY A 58 -3.69 5.55 -9.33
C GLY A 58 -4.63 6.49 -10.07
N ALA A 59 -5.94 6.18 -10.11
CA ALA A 59 -6.95 7.07 -10.70
C ALA A 59 -7.04 8.41 -9.94
N ALA A 60 -7.07 8.37 -8.60
CA ALA A 60 -7.08 9.58 -7.77
C ALA A 60 -5.82 10.44 -8.01
N SER A 61 -4.64 9.82 -8.08
CA SER A 61 -3.38 10.52 -8.32
C SER A 61 -3.28 11.09 -9.74
N THR A 62 -3.82 10.38 -10.73
CA THR A 62 -3.90 10.88 -12.12
C THR A 62 -4.83 12.09 -12.20
N LEU A 63 -5.99 12.03 -11.54
CA LEU A 63 -6.90 13.17 -11.42
C LEU A 63 -6.22 14.36 -10.74
N PHE A 64 -5.50 14.11 -9.65
CA PHE A 64 -4.71 15.10 -8.95
C PHE A 64 -3.68 15.78 -9.89
N SER A 65 -2.91 14.99 -10.66
CA SER A 65 -1.95 15.49 -11.63
C SER A 65 -2.62 16.37 -12.71
N PHE A 66 -3.78 15.92 -13.19
CA PHE A 66 -4.54 16.67 -14.21
C PHE A 66 -5.02 18.03 -13.66
N VAL A 67 -5.58 18.04 -12.45
CA VAL A 67 -6.04 19.26 -11.77
C VAL A 67 -4.86 20.21 -11.55
N LEU A 68 -3.73 19.73 -11.04
CA LEU A 68 -2.55 20.56 -10.82
C LEU A 68 -2.03 21.20 -12.12
N LYS A 69 -2.00 20.44 -13.22
CA LYS A 69 -1.61 20.96 -14.52
C LYS A 69 -2.58 22.05 -15.01
N SER A 70 -3.89 21.81 -14.89
CA SER A 70 -4.93 22.75 -15.29
C SER A 70 -4.87 24.06 -14.51
N VAL A 71 -4.73 23.95 -13.19
CA VAL A 71 -4.62 25.09 -12.28
C VAL A 71 -3.35 25.90 -12.54
N THR A 72 -2.22 25.21 -12.77
CA THR A 72 -0.94 25.86 -13.10
C THR A 72 -1.00 26.59 -14.45
N ASN A 73 -1.70 26.02 -15.44
CA ASN A 73 -1.88 26.70 -16.73
C ASN A 73 -2.79 27.91 -16.60
N CYS A 74 -3.91 27.79 -15.89
CA CYS A 74 -4.81 28.92 -15.62
C CYS A 74 -4.06 30.09 -14.94
N ARG A 75 -3.19 29.78 -13.97
CA ARG A 75 -2.36 30.80 -13.32
C ARG A 75 -1.36 31.44 -14.28
N LYS A 76 -0.76 30.68 -15.21
CA LYS A 76 0.18 31.27 -16.22
C LYS A 76 -0.48 32.29 -17.15
N GLU A 77 -1.76 32.12 -17.43
CA GLU A 77 -2.56 33.02 -18.23
C GLU A 77 -3.01 34.25 -17.43
N ASN A 78 -3.03 34.17 -16.09
CA ASN A 78 -3.56 35.17 -15.18
C ASN A 78 -2.56 35.51 -14.08
N GLU A 79 -1.58 36.35 -14.36
CA GLU A 79 -0.52 36.70 -13.39
C GLU A 79 -1.04 37.38 -12.12
N TRP A 80 -2.18 38.07 -12.18
CA TRP A 80 -2.80 38.73 -11.03
C TRP A 80 -3.24 37.75 -9.95
N MET A 81 -3.39 36.46 -10.23
CA MET A 81 -3.73 35.41 -9.27
C MET A 81 -2.69 35.28 -8.12
N PHE A 82 -1.46 35.74 -8.35
CA PHE A 82 -0.44 35.77 -7.31
C PHE A 82 -0.85 36.62 -6.08
N TYR A 83 -1.59 37.71 -6.29
CA TYR A 83 -2.09 38.56 -5.20
C TYR A 83 -3.16 37.86 -4.35
N LEU A 84 -3.74 36.74 -4.83
CA LEU A 84 -4.69 35.93 -4.08
C LEU A 84 -4.00 34.95 -3.10
N LEU A 85 -2.67 34.85 -3.11
CA LEU A 85 -1.93 33.93 -2.25
C LEU A 85 -2.30 34.03 -0.76
N PRO A 86 -2.39 35.24 -0.14
CA PRO A 86 -2.78 35.36 1.26
C PRO A 86 -4.22 34.90 1.52
N VAL A 87 -5.13 35.18 0.57
CA VAL A 87 -6.54 34.77 0.68
C VAL A 87 -6.66 33.25 0.62
N MET A 88 -5.97 32.61 -0.35
CA MET A 88 -5.94 31.16 -0.46
C MET A 88 -5.29 30.51 0.75
N GLY A 89 -4.25 31.12 1.31
CA GLY A 89 -3.65 30.68 2.58
C GLY A 89 -4.65 30.67 3.75
N LEU A 90 -5.45 31.72 3.89
CA LEU A 90 -6.49 31.80 4.91
C LEU A 90 -7.59 30.73 4.71
N ILE A 91 -7.97 30.47 3.46
CA ILE A 91 -8.94 29.42 3.12
C ILE A 91 -8.37 28.04 3.49
N ILE A 92 -7.09 27.79 3.20
CA ILE A 92 -6.43 26.52 3.54
C ILE A 92 -6.40 26.35 5.06
N VAL A 93 -5.99 27.37 5.83
CA VAL A 93 -5.98 27.32 7.29
C VAL A 93 -7.36 27.02 7.83
N TYR A 94 -8.39 27.71 7.33
CA TYR A 94 -9.79 27.46 7.74
C TYR A 94 -10.24 26.02 7.44
N LEU A 95 -9.87 25.47 6.27
CA LEU A 95 -10.18 24.09 5.93
C LEU A 95 -9.51 23.10 6.89
N TYR A 96 -8.23 23.32 7.22
CA TYR A 96 -7.51 22.48 8.17
C TYR A 96 -8.03 22.61 9.60
N GLU A 97 -8.39 23.80 10.05
CA GLU A 97 -9.01 23.98 11.38
C GLU A 97 -10.37 23.27 11.49
N LYS A 98 -11.13 23.26 10.41
CA LYS A 98 -12.48 22.68 10.42
C LYS A 98 -12.50 21.18 10.19
N PHE A 99 -11.68 20.66 9.27
CA PHE A 99 -11.71 19.28 8.79
C PHE A 99 -10.43 18.49 9.04
N GLY A 100 -9.32 19.16 9.35
CA GLY A 100 -8.00 18.57 9.48
C GLY A 100 -7.42 18.58 10.89
N LYS A 101 -8.27 18.66 11.94
CA LYS A 101 -7.79 18.71 13.33
C LYS A 101 -6.91 17.55 13.74
N ASP A 102 -7.16 16.38 13.15
CA ASP A 102 -6.43 15.14 13.42
C ASP A 102 -5.46 14.79 12.26
N ASP A 103 -5.20 15.74 11.35
CA ASP A 103 -4.32 15.52 10.21
C ASP A 103 -2.89 15.98 10.53
N GLY A 104 -2.01 15.01 10.80
CA GLY A 104 -0.57 15.21 10.97
C GLY A 104 0.21 15.34 9.66
N GLY A 105 -0.48 15.43 8.52
CA GLY A 105 0.13 15.53 7.20
C GLY A 105 0.85 14.27 6.75
N THR A 106 1.87 14.43 5.90
CA THR A 106 2.66 13.32 5.37
C THR A 106 3.32 12.49 6.47
N ASN A 107 3.75 13.13 7.57
CA ASN A 107 4.38 12.43 8.69
C ASN A 107 3.42 11.45 9.37
N GLN A 108 2.12 11.76 9.44
CA GLN A 108 1.13 10.85 9.99
C GLN A 108 0.95 9.61 9.11
N VAL A 109 0.95 9.77 7.78
CA VAL A 109 0.88 8.61 6.86
C VAL A 109 2.11 7.72 7.02
N LEU A 110 3.29 8.31 7.22
CA LEU A 110 4.52 7.57 7.47
C LEU A 110 4.50 6.91 8.86
N SER A 111 3.98 7.59 9.88
CA SER A 111 3.85 7.02 11.22
C SER A 111 2.84 5.87 11.27
N THR A 112 1.76 5.93 10.49
CA THR A 112 0.76 4.84 10.40
C THR A 112 1.39 3.52 9.95
N VAL A 113 2.42 3.55 9.13
CA VAL A 113 3.15 2.35 8.72
C VAL A 113 4.03 1.79 9.84
N ARG A 114 4.36 2.59 10.87
CA ARG A 114 5.23 2.20 11.99
C ARG A 114 4.50 2.02 13.31
N SER A 115 3.56 2.90 13.56
CA SER A 115 2.72 2.93 14.75
C SER A 115 1.27 2.77 14.33
N GLN A 116 0.44 2.31 15.26
CA GLN A 116 -0.98 2.03 15.04
C GLN A 116 -1.85 3.29 14.88
N ASP A 117 -1.26 4.41 14.43
CA ASP A 117 -1.98 5.66 14.23
C ASP A 117 -2.82 5.59 12.95
N ASP A 118 -4.10 5.89 13.06
CA ASP A 118 -5.01 5.93 11.91
C ASP A 118 -4.85 7.23 11.10
N VAL A 119 -4.86 7.11 9.77
CA VAL A 119 -4.96 8.28 8.88
C VAL A 119 -6.43 8.59 8.62
N PRO A 120 -6.89 9.82 8.98
CA PRO A 120 -8.25 10.23 8.67
C PRO A 120 -8.53 10.21 7.17
N ILE A 121 -9.71 9.74 6.77
CA ILE A 121 -10.11 9.72 5.34
C ILE A 121 -10.16 11.13 4.74
N LEU A 122 -10.43 12.14 5.58
CA LEU A 122 -10.50 13.55 5.18
C LEU A 122 -9.14 14.12 4.78
N SER A 123 -8.03 13.50 5.18
CA SER A 123 -6.68 13.92 4.77
C SER A 123 -6.49 13.87 3.27
N ALA A 124 -7.06 12.87 2.58
CA ALA A 124 -6.94 12.75 1.11
C ALA A 124 -7.58 13.94 0.36
N PRO A 125 -8.87 14.29 0.55
CA PRO A 125 -9.45 15.45 -0.12
C PRO A 125 -8.86 16.76 0.37
N LEU A 126 -8.44 16.85 1.62
CA LEU A 126 -7.87 18.06 2.19
C LEU A 126 -6.53 18.42 1.55
N ILE A 127 -5.60 17.47 1.46
CA ILE A 127 -4.32 17.68 0.77
C ILE A 127 -4.50 17.95 -0.72
N PHE A 128 -5.48 17.29 -1.36
CA PHE A 128 -5.80 17.52 -2.76
C PHE A 128 -6.21 18.97 -3.01
N ILE A 129 -7.18 19.47 -2.24
CA ILE A 129 -7.73 20.82 -2.40
C ILE A 129 -6.68 21.88 -2.00
N SER A 130 -6.00 21.71 -0.88
CA SER A 130 -5.02 22.68 -0.39
C SER A 130 -3.84 22.83 -1.35
N THR A 131 -3.36 21.72 -1.90
CA THR A 131 -2.28 21.74 -2.88
C THR A 131 -2.73 22.42 -4.20
N ALA A 132 -3.95 22.14 -4.67
CA ALA A 132 -4.50 22.78 -5.86
C ALA A 132 -4.67 24.30 -5.66
N LEU A 133 -5.19 24.74 -4.51
CA LEU A 133 -5.33 26.16 -4.16
C LEU A 133 -3.97 26.87 -4.08
N THR A 134 -2.98 26.22 -3.49
CA THR A 134 -1.62 26.75 -3.40
C THR A 134 -1.02 26.97 -4.80
N HIS A 135 -1.16 25.99 -5.70
CA HIS A 135 -0.67 26.10 -7.09
C HIS A 135 -1.43 27.17 -7.88
N LEU A 136 -2.74 27.30 -7.65
CA LEU A 136 -3.58 28.32 -8.29
C LEU A 136 -3.09 29.74 -7.96
N ALA A 137 -2.76 29.98 -6.70
CA ALA A 137 -2.24 31.26 -6.24
C ALA A 137 -0.75 31.46 -6.55
N GLY A 138 -0.07 30.49 -7.17
CA GLY A 138 1.35 30.58 -7.52
C GLY A 138 2.31 30.24 -6.40
N GLY A 139 1.82 29.66 -5.30
CA GLY A 139 2.67 29.12 -4.26
C GLY A 139 3.35 27.83 -4.69
N SER A 140 4.49 27.52 -4.09
CA SER A 140 5.22 26.27 -4.33
C SER A 140 4.87 25.24 -3.25
N ALA A 141 4.03 24.27 -3.61
CA ALA A 141 3.73 23.12 -2.74
C ALA A 141 4.35 21.85 -3.35
N GLY A 142 4.90 20.98 -2.46
CA GLY A 142 5.49 19.72 -2.88
C GLY A 142 4.41 18.75 -3.36
N ARG A 143 4.61 18.18 -4.55
CA ARG A 143 3.70 17.16 -5.13
C ARG A 143 3.95 15.79 -4.53
N GLU A 144 5.17 15.54 -4.08
CA GLU A 144 5.64 14.26 -3.53
C GLU A 144 4.92 13.90 -2.24
N GLY A 145 4.98 14.80 -1.25
CA GLY A 145 4.27 14.62 0.02
C GLY A 145 2.75 14.51 -0.18
N ALA A 146 2.18 15.33 -1.08
CA ALA A 146 0.76 15.25 -1.41
C ALA A 146 0.37 13.91 -2.03
N ALA A 147 1.20 13.34 -2.90
CA ALA A 147 0.94 12.02 -3.49
C ALA A 147 1.00 10.90 -2.45
N ILE A 148 1.98 10.93 -1.56
CA ILE A 148 2.13 9.97 -0.46
C ILE A 148 0.90 10.03 0.46
N GLN A 149 0.53 11.23 0.88
CA GLN A 149 -0.61 11.43 1.78
C GLN A 149 -1.93 11.02 1.12
N LEU A 150 -2.14 11.39 -0.14
CA LEU A 150 -3.31 11.00 -0.92
C LEU A 150 -3.42 9.47 -1.06
N GLY A 151 -2.32 8.84 -1.50
CA GLY A 151 -2.28 7.39 -1.72
C GLY A 151 -2.40 6.59 -0.43
N GLY A 152 -1.68 6.99 0.60
CA GLY A 152 -1.71 6.34 1.92
C GLY A 152 -3.08 6.45 2.59
N SER A 153 -3.71 7.64 2.58
CA SER A 153 -5.04 7.85 3.16
C SER A 153 -6.12 7.02 2.46
N ILE A 154 -6.12 6.99 1.12
CA ILE A 154 -7.07 6.19 0.34
C ILE A 154 -6.87 4.70 0.62
N ALA A 155 -5.62 4.24 0.61
CA ALA A 155 -5.30 2.82 0.84
C ALA A 155 -5.63 2.38 2.27
N ASN A 156 -5.36 3.21 3.28
CA ASN A 156 -5.76 2.94 4.66
C ASN A 156 -7.28 2.77 4.78
N GLN A 157 -8.05 3.65 4.14
CA GLN A 157 -9.51 3.56 4.15
C GLN A 157 -10.02 2.30 3.43
N LEU A 158 -9.40 1.93 2.31
CA LEU A 158 -9.73 0.69 1.60
C LEU A 158 -9.43 -0.54 2.46
N GLY A 159 -8.28 -0.55 3.17
CA GLY A 159 -7.90 -1.61 4.11
C GLY A 159 -8.93 -1.77 5.23
N ARG A 160 -9.48 -0.66 5.75
CA ARG A 160 -10.56 -0.69 6.75
C ARG A 160 -11.86 -1.26 6.18
N TRP A 161 -12.24 -0.90 4.97
CA TRP A 161 -13.47 -1.42 4.33
C TRP A 161 -13.39 -2.92 4.02
N ILE A 162 -12.19 -3.41 3.70
CA ILE A 162 -11.94 -4.84 3.44
C ILE A 162 -11.74 -5.63 4.75
N HIS A 163 -11.71 -4.95 5.92
CA HIS A 163 -11.47 -5.53 7.24
C HIS A 163 -10.12 -6.27 7.32
N LEU A 164 -9.07 -5.63 6.82
CA LEU A 164 -7.70 -6.15 6.96
C LEU A 164 -7.21 -5.98 8.40
N ASP A 165 -6.41 -6.94 8.84
CA ASP A 165 -5.68 -6.86 10.11
C ASP A 165 -4.69 -5.69 10.10
N GLU A 166 -4.23 -5.26 11.26
CA GLU A 166 -3.35 -4.09 11.38
C GLU A 166 -2.04 -4.25 10.62
N GLU A 167 -1.43 -5.43 10.67
CA GLU A 167 -0.21 -5.74 9.90
C GLU A 167 -0.45 -5.64 8.39
N ASP A 168 -1.56 -6.20 7.91
CA ASP A 168 -1.98 -6.15 6.51
C ASP A 168 -2.29 -4.69 6.07
N ARG A 169 -2.81 -3.84 6.99
CA ARG A 169 -3.06 -2.43 6.71
C ARG A 169 -1.77 -1.63 6.48
N HIS A 170 -0.70 -1.93 7.18
CA HIS A 170 0.60 -1.31 6.90
C HIS A 170 1.06 -1.58 5.48
N VAL A 171 0.94 -2.82 5.03
CA VAL A 171 1.32 -3.22 3.67
C VAL A 171 0.45 -2.51 2.62
N ILE A 172 -0.86 -2.44 2.84
CA ILE A 172 -1.76 -1.78 1.88
C ILE A 172 -1.51 -0.26 1.79
N VAL A 173 -1.16 0.40 2.89
CA VAL A 173 -0.78 1.82 2.90
C VAL A 173 0.49 2.03 2.06
N MET A 174 1.51 1.21 2.22
CA MET A 174 2.72 1.25 1.38
C MET A 174 2.40 1.04 -0.11
N CYS A 175 1.51 0.09 -0.42
CA CYS A 175 1.03 -0.13 -1.80
C CYS A 175 0.34 1.12 -2.36
N GLY A 176 -0.50 1.78 -1.56
CA GLY A 176 -1.19 3.01 -1.95
C GLY A 176 -0.26 4.19 -2.19
N MET A 177 0.72 4.39 -1.29
CA MET A 177 1.76 5.41 -1.46
C MET A 177 2.55 5.18 -2.76
N SER A 178 3.00 3.94 -2.99
CA SER A 178 3.73 3.56 -4.19
C SER A 178 2.89 3.75 -5.46
N ALA A 179 1.62 3.33 -5.45
CA ALA A 179 0.72 3.46 -6.59
C ALA A 179 0.44 4.94 -6.94
N ALA A 180 0.16 5.78 -5.93
CA ALA A 180 -0.07 7.20 -6.14
C ALA A 180 1.17 7.92 -6.67
N PHE A 181 2.34 7.63 -6.11
CA PHE A 181 3.61 8.19 -6.56
C PHE A 181 3.95 7.75 -7.99
N SER A 182 3.77 6.45 -8.28
CA SER A 182 3.96 5.89 -9.63
C SER A 182 3.07 6.57 -10.66
N ALA A 183 1.78 6.76 -10.36
CA ALA A 183 0.83 7.41 -11.26
C ALA A 183 1.14 8.90 -11.48
N LEU A 184 1.68 9.58 -10.46
CA LEU A 184 2.04 11.00 -10.56
C LEU A 184 3.30 11.23 -11.42
N PHE A 185 4.32 10.38 -11.24
CA PHE A 185 5.65 10.56 -11.84
C PHE A 185 5.95 9.61 -13.02
N GLY A 186 5.14 8.57 -13.22
CA GLY A 186 5.34 7.58 -14.29
C GLY A 186 6.51 6.63 -14.03
N THR A 187 6.92 6.44 -12.78
CA THR A 187 8.12 5.67 -12.38
C THR A 187 7.78 4.54 -11.41
N PRO A 188 7.15 3.43 -11.86
CA PRO A 188 6.65 2.40 -10.97
C PRO A 188 7.73 1.70 -10.13
N MET A 189 8.89 1.40 -10.72
CA MET A 189 9.99 0.75 -9.99
C MET A 189 10.56 1.65 -8.89
N ALA A 190 10.82 2.93 -9.23
CA ALA A 190 11.31 3.90 -8.26
C ALA A 190 10.28 4.16 -7.15
N ALA A 191 8.99 4.19 -7.48
CA ALA A 191 7.91 4.37 -6.51
C ALA A 191 7.84 3.21 -5.50
N ALA A 192 8.02 1.97 -5.94
CA ALA A 192 8.04 0.81 -5.07
C ALA A 192 9.23 0.86 -4.09
N VAL A 193 10.43 1.12 -4.61
CA VAL A 193 11.65 1.26 -3.77
C VAL A 193 11.49 2.42 -2.80
N PHE A 194 10.98 3.57 -3.26
CA PHE A 194 10.77 4.74 -2.42
C PHE A 194 9.81 4.46 -1.27
N ALA A 195 8.69 3.77 -1.52
CA ALA A 195 7.72 3.44 -0.47
C ALA A 195 8.32 2.55 0.61
N LEU A 196 9.18 1.59 0.24
CA LEU A 196 9.89 0.72 1.19
C LEU A 196 10.96 1.50 1.97
N GLU A 197 11.75 2.34 1.29
CA GLU A 197 12.84 3.12 1.89
C GLU A 197 12.33 4.16 2.89
N VAL A 198 11.31 4.93 2.50
CA VAL A 198 10.72 5.99 3.32
C VAL A 198 10.17 5.44 4.64
N VAL A 199 9.63 4.24 4.61
CA VAL A 199 9.11 3.57 5.82
C VAL A 199 10.25 3.02 6.67
N SER A 200 11.36 2.61 6.05
CA SER A 200 12.51 2.04 6.75
C SER A 200 13.37 3.09 7.46
N VAL A 201 13.57 4.27 6.86
CA VAL A 201 14.54 5.28 7.31
C VAL A 201 13.90 6.41 8.14
N GLY A 202 12.65 6.77 7.91
CA GLY A 202 11.93 7.78 8.65
C GLY A 202 11.45 7.26 10.02
#